data_0a7b7399746649f9f6caada8f98a5a25
#
_entry.id   0a7b7399746649f9f6caada8f98a5a25
#
_cell.length_a   1.000
_cell.length_b   1.000
_cell.length_c   1.000
_cell.angle_alpha   90.00
_cell.angle_beta   90.00
_cell.angle_gamma   90.00
#
_symmetry.space_group_name_H-M   'P 1'
#
loop_
_entity.id
_entity.type
_entity.pdbx_description
1 polymer ?
#
loop_
_entity_poly.entity_id
_entity_poly.type
_entity_poly.pdbx_seq_one_letter_code
_entity_poly.pdbx_strand_id
1 'polypeptide(L)'
;MTISFYIKSGTGGYYDYGGCDLLIKEIQVDNFPIPRIGESIDILEDNDKKETNHLGVILKVYYQYLVTDVRYWIGENKYGVSVYVVPIGRSIGQ
;
A
#
# COMPACT_ATOMS: atom_id res chain seq x y z
N MET A 1 -13.11 1.13 11.09
CA MET A 1 -13.03 1.41 9.63
C MET A 1 -11.89 0.62 9.02
N THR A 2 -12.11 0.08 7.85
CA THR A 2 -11.09 -0.63 7.07
C THR A 2 -10.50 0.29 6.01
N ILE A 3 -9.18 0.38 5.94
CA ILE A 3 -8.50 1.05 4.84
C ILE A 3 -7.73 0.00 4.05
N SER A 4 -8.03 -0.11 2.76
CA SER A 4 -7.41 -1.08 1.85
C SER A 4 -6.62 -0.34 0.78
N PHE A 5 -5.38 -0.76 0.57
CA PHE A 5 -4.47 -0.15 -0.42
C PHE A 5 -4.34 -1.09 -1.61
N TYR A 6 -4.58 -0.58 -2.81
CA TYR A 6 -4.56 -1.35 -4.05
C TYR A 6 -3.64 -0.73 -5.09
N ILE A 7 -2.97 -1.58 -5.85
CA ILE A 7 -2.42 -1.19 -7.15
C ILE A 7 -3.53 -1.47 -8.17
N LYS A 8 -3.99 -0.40 -8.85
CA LYS A 8 -5.10 -0.50 -9.78
C LYS A 8 -4.72 -1.28 -11.03
N SER A 9 -5.63 -2.15 -11.49
CA SER A 9 -5.46 -2.87 -12.74
C SER A 9 -5.34 -1.89 -13.92
N GLY A 10 -4.59 -2.28 -14.94
CA GLY A 10 -4.42 -1.45 -16.12
C GLY A 10 -3.45 -0.28 -15.96
N THR A 11 -2.72 -0.19 -14.84
CA THR A 11 -1.63 0.78 -14.70
C THR A 11 -0.41 0.43 -15.56
N GLY A 12 -0.46 -0.72 -16.26
CA GLY A 12 0.50 -1.14 -17.26
C GLY A 12 1.68 -1.93 -16.72
N GLY A 13 2.35 -2.65 -17.60
CA GLY A 13 3.59 -3.37 -17.32
C GLY A 13 3.44 -4.43 -16.22
N TYR A 14 4.32 -4.38 -15.27
CA TYR A 14 4.43 -5.32 -14.16
C TYR A 14 3.18 -5.42 -13.27
N TYR A 15 2.35 -4.40 -13.25
CA TYR A 15 1.26 -4.25 -12.30
C TYR A 15 -0.11 -4.53 -12.89
N ASP A 16 -0.14 -5.13 -14.08
CA ASP A 16 -1.38 -5.60 -14.69
C ASP A 16 -1.59 -7.08 -14.34
N TYR A 17 -2.37 -7.32 -13.31
CA TYR A 17 -2.64 -8.66 -12.79
C TYR A 17 -3.94 -9.21 -13.37
N GLY A 18 -4.00 -9.36 -14.70
CA GLY A 18 -5.14 -10.00 -15.36
C GLY A 18 -6.44 -9.20 -15.26
N GLY A 19 -6.36 -7.88 -15.16
CA GLY A 19 -7.53 -7.02 -15.04
C GLY A 19 -8.06 -6.86 -13.63
N CYS A 20 -7.41 -7.44 -12.63
CA CYS A 20 -7.80 -7.30 -11.22
C CYS A 20 -6.91 -6.32 -10.48
N ASP A 21 -7.51 -5.55 -9.57
CA ASP A 21 -6.74 -4.70 -8.67
C ASP A 21 -5.97 -5.58 -7.68
N LEU A 22 -4.73 -5.21 -7.37
CA LEU A 22 -3.90 -5.95 -6.43
C LEU A 22 -3.99 -5.32 -5.04
N LEU A 23 -4.52 -6.05 -4.07
CA LEU A 23 -4.49 -5.63 -2.67
C LEU A 23 -3.08 -5.80 -2.12
N ILE A 24 -2.47 -4.70 -1.67
CA ILE A 24 -1.11 -4.71 -1.12
C ILE A 24 -1.07 -4.55 0.40
N LYS A 25 -2.09 -3.94 1.00
CA LYS A 25 -2.18 -3.75 2.45
C LYS A 25 -3.61 -3.47 2.85
N GLU A 26 -4.01 -4.00 4.01
CA GLU A 26 -5.28 -3.69 4.64
C GLU A 26 -5.07 -3.44 6.12
N ILE A 27 -5.65 -2.38 6.65
CA ILE A 27 -5.54 -2.01 8.06
C ILE A 27 -6.90 -1.69 8.66
N GLN A 28 -7.07 -2.01 9.94
CA GLN A 28 -8.23 -1.63 10.73
C GLN A 28 -7.83 -0.49 11.65
N VAL A 29 -8.52 0.62 11.54
CA VAL A 29 -8.18 1.84 12.30
C VAL A 29 -9.42 2.58 12.75
N ASP A 30 -9.31 3.30 13.85
CA ASP A 30 -10.39 4.14 14.37
C ASP A 30 -10.22 5.59 13.91
N ASN A 31 -8.99 6.12 13.98
CA ASN A 31 -8.69 7.52 13.71
C ASN A 31 -7.42 7.68 12.88
N PHE A 32 -7.41 7.14 11.69
CA PHE A 32 -6.28 7.29 10.79
C PHE A 32 -6.60 8.33 9.73
N PRO A 33 -5.69 9.30 9.48
CA PRO A 33 -5.90 10.25 8.39
C PRO A 33 -5.87 9.51 7.06
N ILE A 34 -6.91 9.71 6.26
CA ILE A 34 -7.02 9.07 4.95
C ILE A 34 -6.09 9.79 3.99
N PRO A 35 -5.17 9.07 3.31
CA PRO A 35 -4.31 9.69 2.32
C PRO A 35 -5.10 10.32 1.19
N ARG A 36 -4.64 11.47 0.71
CA ARG A 36 -5.27 12.21 -0.38
C ARG A 36 -4.57 11.93 -1.70
N ILE A 37 -5.30 12.12 -2.78
CA ILE A 37 -4.71 12.05 -4.14
C ILE A 37 -3.54 13.03 -4.23
N GLY A 38 -2.40 12.53 -4.74
CA GLY A 38 -1.17 13.30 -4.85
C GLY A 38 -0.22 13.19 -3.67
N GLU A 39 -0.68 12.63 -2.55
CA GLU A 39 0.21 12.34 -1.41
C GLU A 39 0.98 11.05 -1.64
N SER A 40 2.17 10.95 -1.05
CA SER A 40 2.95 9.72 -1.05
C SER A 40 2.83 9.01 0.29
N ILE A 41 2.89 7.69 0.25
CA ILE A 41 2.86 6.84 1.44
C ILE A 41 3.99 5.82 1.39
N ASP A 42 4.49 5.44 2.55
CA ASP A 42 5.48 4.38 2.70
C ASP A 42 4.81 3.17 3.37
N ILE A 43 4.92 2.02 2.74
CA ILE A 43 4.40 0.77 3.30
C ILE A 43 5.57 -0.15 3.60
N LEU A 44 5.66 -0.58 4.86
CA LEU A 44 6.68 -1.53 5.30
C LEU A 44 6.39 -2.91 4.68
N GLU A 45 7.42 -3.49 4.07
CA GLU A 45 7.34 -4.85 3.55
C GLU A 45 7.12 -5.85 4.69
N ASP A 46 6.33 -6.88 4.41
CA ASP A 46 6.07 -7.93 5.38
C ASP A 46 7.35 -8.71 5.75
N ASN A 47 7.35 -9.25 6.96
CA ASN A 47 8.51 -9.85 7.61
C ASN A 47 9.13 -11.06 6.89
N ASP A 48 8.45 -11.64 5.91
CA ASP A 48 8.93 -12.83 5.22
C ASP A 48 10.07 -12.56 4.23
N LYS A 49 10.33 -11.27 3.93
CA LYS A 49 11.36 -10.85 2.97
C LYS A 49 12.34 -9.89 3.62
N LYS A 50 12.95 -10.32 4.68
CA LYS A 50 13.93 -9.50 5.41
C LYS A 50 15.23 -9.42 4.64
N GLU A 51 15.73 -8.21 4.44
CA GLU A 51 17.08 -7.99 3.96
C GLU A 51 18.02 -7.77 5.15
N THR A 52 19.26 -8.20 5.00
CA THR A 52 20.29 -7.94 6.00
C THR A 52 21.48 -7.24 5.35
N ASN A 53 22.15 -6.38 6.11
CA ASN A 53 23.41 -5.81 5.67
C ASN A 53 24.56 -6.79 5.91
N HIS A 54 25.78 -6.42 5.54
CA HIS A 54 26.96 -7.27 5.70
C HIS A 54 27.30 -7.58 7.18
N LEU A 55 26.73 -6.85 8.13
CA LEU A 55 26.89 -7.09 9.57
C LEU A 55 25.81 -8.00 10.15
N GLY A 56 24.88 -8.49 9.32
CA GLY A 56 23.77 -9.32 9.77
C GLY A 56 22.61 -8.57 10.40
N VAL A 57 22.60 -7.24 10.33
CA VAL A 57 21.50 -6.42 10.85
C VAL A 57 20.31 -6.51 9.91
N ILE A 58 19.14 -6.79 10.46
CA ILE A 58 17.88 -6.84 9.68
C ILE A 58 17.50 -5.42 9.27
N LEU A 59 17.32 -5.24 7.97
CA LEU A 59 16.90 -3.96 7.39
C LEU A 59 15.41 -3.97 7.14
N LYS A 60 14.77 -2.83 7.41
CA LYS A 60 13.37 -2.60 7.08
C LYS A 60 13.29 -2.04 5.68
N VAL A 61 12.45 -2.65 4.85
CA VAL A 61 12.23 -2.24 3.47
C VAL A 61 10.87 -1.57 3.39
N TYR A 62 10.86 -0.33 2.94
CA TYR A 62 9.64 0.44 2.71
C TYR A 62 9.47 0.63 1.21
N TYR A 63 8.29 0.33 0.72
CA TYR A 63 7.89 0.69 -0.64
C TYR A 63 7.14 2.00 -0.62
N GLN A 64 7.53 2.90 -1.51
CA GLN A 64 6.93 4.22 -1.64
C GLN A 64 5.90 4.21 -2.74
N TYR A 65 4.75 4.77 -2.46
CA TYR A 65 3.61 4.81 -3.38
C TYR A 65 3.05 6.21 -3.48
N LEU A 66 2.55 6.54 -4.66
CA LEU A 66 1.79 7.77 -4.88
C LEU A 66 0.30 7.42 -4.91
N VAL A 67 -0.50 8.15 -4.15
CA VAL A 67 -1.96 7.98 -4.12
C VAL A 67 -2.57 8.60 -5.37
N THR A 68 -3.28 7.79 -6.14
CA THR A 68 -3.90 8.22 -7.40
C THR A 68 -5.42 8.29 -7.36
N ASP A 69 -6.06 7.56 -6.45
CA ASP A 69 -7.50 7.60 -6.30
C ASP A 69 -7.88 7.19 -4.87
N VAL A 70 -9.00 7.68 -4.39
CA VAL A 70 -9.54 7.35 -3.06
C VAL A 70 -11.04 7.13 -3.22
N ARG A 71 -11.53 5.97 -2.79
CA ARG A 71 -12.94 5.61 -2.89
C ARG A 71 -13.46 5.15 -1.55
N TYR A 72 -14.58 5.72 -1.13
CA TYR A 72 -15.30 5.29 0.05
C TYR A 72 -16.32 4.22 -0.32
N TRP A 73 -16.46 3.22 0.54
CA TRP A 73 -17.47 2.18 0.35
C TRP A 73 -18.26 1.97 1.63
N ILE A 74 -19.53 1.62 1.46
CA ILE A 74 -20.46 1.38 2.56
C ILE A 74 -21.11 0.02 2.33
N GLY A 75 -20.95 -0.89 3.29
CA GLY A 75 -21.62 -2.19 3.33
C GLY A 75 -22.82 -2.18 4.28
N GLU A 76 -23.34 -3.35 4.60
CA GLU A 76 -24.52 -3.44 5.46
C GLU A 76 -24.28 -2.89 6.87
N ASN A 77 -23.19 -3.30 7.52
CA ASN A 77 -22.85 -2.90 8.88
C ASN A 77 -21.41 -2.41 9.00
N LYS A 78 -20.78 -2.09 7.90
CA LYS A 78 -19.37 -1.66 7.87
C LYS A 78 -19.13 -0.69 6.74
N TYR A 79 -18.06 0.06 6.89
CA TYR A 79 -17.63 1.02 5.88
C TYR A 79 -16.10 1.08 5.84
N GLY A 80 -15.59 1.60 4.76
CA GLY A 80 -14.16 1.71 4.62
C GLY A 80 -13.75 2.58 3.45
N VAL A 81 -12.45 2.54 3.19
CA VAL A 81 -11.83 3.33 2.13
C VAL A 81 -10.92 2.43 1.32
N SER A 82 -11.02 2.53 0.00
CA SER A 82 -10.08 1.93 -0.93
C SER A 82 -9.16 3.02 -1.45
N VAL A 83 -7.87 2.88 -1.19
CA VAL A 83 -6.84 3.82 -1.63
C VAL A 83 -6.06 3.18 -2.76
N TYR A 84 -6.09 3.79 -3.93
CA TYR A 84 -5.40 3.28 -5.11
C TYR A 84 -4.08 4.01 -5.27
N VAL A 85 -3.03 3.25 -5.49
CA VAL A 85 -1.65 3.76 -5.49
C VAL A 85 -0.86 3.23 -6.68
N VAL A 86 0.20 3.93 -7.02
CA VAL A 86 1.22 3.46 -7.97
C VAL A 86 2.57 3.46 -7.29
N PRO A 87 3.42 2.45 -7.54
CA PRO A 87 4.76 2.42 -6.95
C PRO A 87 5.64 3.52 -7.52
N ILE A 88 6.38 4.21 -6.65
CA ILE A 88 7.31 5.27 -7.06
C ILE A 88 8.73 5.06 -6.56
N GLY A 89 8.95 4.17 -5.61
CA GLY A 89 10.28 3.95 -5.10
C GLY A 89 10.34 2.91 -4.01
N ARG A 90 11.54 2.75 -3.48
CA ARG A 90 11.85 1.82 -2.41
C ARG A 90 12.93 2.44 -1.54
N SER A 91 12.79 2.33 -0.23
CA SER A 91 13.82 2.76 0.71
C SER A 91 14.12 1.65 1.70
N ILE A 92 15.38 1.60 2.16
CA ILE A 92 15.86 0.61 3.13
C ILE A 92 16.33 1.38 4.35
N GLY A 93 15.84 0.99 5.52
CA GLY A 93 16.24 1.58 6.80
C GLY A 93 16.42 0.52 7.88
N GLN A 94 16.85 0.96 9.04
CA GLN A 94 17.00 0.09 10.21
C GLN A 94 15.84 0.24 11.18
#